data_d020fe85ffb8bc12bcc602c0252db212
#
_entry.id   d020fe85ffb8bc12bcc602c0252db212
#
_cell.length_a   1.000
_cell.length_b   1.000
_cell.length_c   1.000
_cell.angle_alpha   90.00
_cell.angle_beta   90.00
_cell.angle_gamma   90.00
#
_symmetry.space_group_name_H-M   'P 1'
#
loop_
_entity.id
_entity.type
_entity.pdbx_description
1 polymer ?
#
loop_
_entity_poly.entity_id
_entity_poly.type
_entity_poly.pdbx_seq_one_letter_code
_entity_poly.pdbx_strand_id
1 'polypeptide(L)'
;KSNAKELVFNNDEGTGLDSKIKCMTAGGKGIGRSDTFTALHLSELAFWEGDKKATMTGLLQAVPNTPESMIIIESTANGYEYFKEMWDSAVAGENDFYPLFVGWNELDEYSMPYTGFTLTQDEIDLKEKYHLTLEQLTWRRWCIKNNCSNDINQFKQEYPICPEEAFLSTGHCYFDKQNIINRINTAPEPLVRGKFTCYYDGIRIRNQKFLEQEEGEIKIYEYPENRVPYVIGGDTAGDGSDFFTAHVINNITGKQVAVLKQQYNEIEYVKQVYCLGMFYNCALIGLENNFSTYPTQKLMELNYPNQYVRKKEDQYNNKYEKSFGFKTTTITRPYILGQLQEIVLDSIDVIQDKETLREMLTFIVNEKGKAEAETGYHDDLTMGLAISYNIREQQTFKKFERESKYKDIQEQVNKIFGKNIDNIEEDYGDDIVPF
;
A
#
# COMPACT_ATOMS: atom_id res chain seq x y z
N LYS A 1 -2.34 -0.76 51.36
CA LYS A 1 -0.87 -0.91 51.16
C LYS A 1 -0.53 -0.29 49.81
N SER A 2 0.49 0.52 49.75
CA SER A 2 0.99 1.11 48.49
C SER A 2 2.49 0.85 48.37
N ASN A 3 2.92 0.62 47.12
CA ASN A 3 4.32 0.68 46.74
C ASN A 3 4.44 1.48 45.45
N ALA A 4 5.64 1.66 44.92
CA ALA A 4 5.85 2.48 43.71
C ALA A 4 5.11 1.99 42.45
N LYS A 5 4.56 0.77 42.47
CA LYS A 5 3.91 0.11 41.31
C LYS A 5 2.48 -0.34 41.57
N GLU A 6 2.02 -0.35 42.81
CA GLU A 6 0.70 -0.86 43.16
C GLU A 6 0.09 -0.06 44.30
N LEU A 7 -1.14 0.40 44.12
CA LEU A 7 -2.00 1.02 45.12
C LEU A 7 -3.17 0.07 45.39
N VAL A 8 -3.33 -0.33 46.63
CA VAL A 8 -4.45 -1.19 47.08
C VAL A 8 -5.34 -0.39 48.00
N PHE A 9 -6.62 -0.36 47.68
CA PHE A 9 -7.67 0.23 48.51
C PHE A 9 -8.11 -0.83 49.51
N ASN A 10 -7.67 -0.71 50.76
CA ASN A 10 -8.06 -1.65 51.81
C ASN A 10 -9.54 -1.49 52.18
N ASN A 11 -10.20 -2.59 52.39
CA ASN A 11 -11.60 -2.69 52.78
C ASN A 11 -11.72 -3.29 54.17
N ASP A 12 -11.12 -2.65 55.17
CA ASP A 12 -11.05 -3.14 56.57
C ASP A 12 -12.44 -3.29 57.20
N GLU A 13 -13.47 -2.56 56.70
CA GLU A 13 -14.85 -2.61 57.16
C GLU A 13 -15.75 -3.54 56.34
N GLY A 14 -15.25 -4.18 55.28
CA GLY A 14 -15.97 -5.12 54.44
C GLY A 14 -17.04 -4.53 53.54
N THR A 15 -17.05 -3.19 53.34
CA THR A 15 -18.01 -2.47 52.55
C THR A 15 -17.55 -2.06 51.13
N GLY A 16 -16.26 -2.26 50.83
CA GLY A 16 -15.64 -1.91 49.56
C GLY A 16 -15.34 -3.14 48.69
N LEU A 17 -14.71 -2.90 47.54
CA LEU A 17 -14.45 -3.89 46.49
C LEU A 17 -13.01 -4.44 46.51
N ASP A 18 -12.17 -4.05 47.48
CA ASP A 18 -10.73 -4.39 47.50
C ASP A 18 -10.00 -4.04 46.19
N SER A 19 -10.39 -2.92 45.59
CA SER A 19 -9.87 -2.47 44.31
C SER A 19 -8.37 -2.15 44.38
N LYS A 20 -7.67 -2.36 43.28
CA LYS A 20 -6.26 -2.00 43.15
C LYS A 20 -5.95 -1.31 41.81
N ILE A 21 -4.97 -0.43 41.85
CA ILE A 21 -4.38 0.18 40.65
C ILE A 21 -2.93 -0.31 40.57
N LYS A 22 -2.53 -0.78 39.39
CA LYS A 22 -1.19 -1.27 39.13
C LYS A 22 -0.59 -0.50 37.95
N CYS A 23 0.60 0.06 38.13
CA CYS A 23 1.36 0.72 37.07
C CYS A 23 2.52 -0.19 36.63
N MET A 24 2.66 -0.34 35.32
CA MET A 24 3.72 -1.17 34.72
C MET A 24 4.38 -0.42 33.58
N THR A 25 5.66 -0.67 33.34
CA THR A 25 6.38 -0.14 32.20
C THR A 25 6.18 -1.08 31.00
N ALA A 26 5.85 -0.55 29.85
CA ALA A 26 5.79 -1.30 28.59
C ALA A 26 7.18 -1.87 28.23
N GLY A 27 7.23 -3.01 27.49
CA GLY A 27 8.48 -3.63 27.03
C GLY A 27 8.99 -4.79 27.91
N GLY A 28 8.38 -5.07 29.07
CA GLY A 28 8.72 -6.23 29.90
C GLY A 28 8.14 -7.55 29.38
N LYS A 29 8.93 -8.66 29.41
CA LYS A 29 8.42 -9.98 29.02
C LYS A 29 7.30 -10.41 29.98
N GLY A 30 6.12 -10.72 29.44
CA GLY A 30 5.00 -11.29 30.20
C GLY A 30 4.11 -10.27 30.92
N ILE A 31 4.10 -9.01 30.51
CA ILE A 31 3.20 -7.98 31.04
C ILE A 31 1.74 -8.45 30.92
N GLY A 32 0.98 -8.33 32.02
CA GLY A 32 -0.46 -8.64 32.06
C GLY A 32 -0.86 -10.11 32.08
N ARG A 33 0.04 -11.06 31.85
CA ARG A 33 -0.31 -12.50 31.72
C ARG A 33 -0.78 -13.20 33.00
N SER A 34 -0.55 -12.61 34.17
CA SER A 34 -0.91 -13.19 35.48
C SER A 34 -2.01 -12.41 36.21
N ASP A 35 -2.50 -11.34 35.64
CA ASP A 35 -3.51 -10.48 36.25
C ASP A 35 -4.80 -10.46 35.38
N THR A 36 -5.92 -10.14 36.01
CA THR A 36 -7.18 -9.84 35.34
C THR A 36 -7.53 -8.38 35.66
N PHE A 37 -7.85 -7.60 34.64
CA PHE A 37 -8.13 -6.18 34.77
C PHE A 37 -9.58 -5.87 34.40
N THR A 38 -10.25 -5.03 35.17
CA THR A 38 -11.55 -4.44 34.79
C THR A 38 -11.35 -3.21 33.89
N ALA A 39 -10.28 -2.45 34.15
CA ALA A 39 -9.91 -1.30 33.34
C ALA A 39 -8.43 -1.37 32.96
N LEU A 40 -8.12 -1.05 31.71
CA LEU A 40 -6.76 -1.02 31.18
C LEU A 40 -6.54 0.32 30.46
N HIS A 41 -5.49 1.04 30.85
CA HIS A 41 -5.05 2.26 30.18
C HIS A 41 -3.64 2.06 29.65
N LEU A 42 -3.48 2.14 28.35
CA LEU A 42 -2.23 1.95 27.62
C LEU A 42 -1.80 3.30 27.05
N SER A 43 -0.80 3.89 27.68
CA SER A 43 -0.30 5.21 27.34
C SER A 43 0.87 5.09 26.39
N GLU A 44 0.93 5.98 25.39
CA GLU A 44 2.00 6.14 24.41
C GLU A 44 2.33 4.82 23.64
N LEU A 45 1.29 4.10 23.18
CA LEU A 45 1.47 2.83 22.49
C LEU A 45 2.39 2.92 21.26
N ALA A 46 2.35 4.04 20.52
CA ALA A 46 3.21 4.24 19.35
C ALA A 46 4.71 4.25 19.68
N PHE A 47 5.08 4.52 20.94
CA PHE A 47 6.49 4.58 21.38
C PHE A 47 6.95 3.34 22.16
N TRP A 48 6.12 2.32 22.27
CA TRP A 48 6.54 1.10 22.95
C TRP A 48 7.64 0.38 22.17
N GLU A 49 8.61 -0.16 22.89
CA GLU A 49 9.70 -0.96 22.31
C GLU A 49 9.29 -2.43 22.15
N GLY A 50 9.92 -3.11 21.20
CA GLY A 50 9.72 -4.55 20.95
C GLY A 50 8.47 -4.88 20.16
N ASP A 51 8.01 -6.14 20.25
CA ASP A 51 6.82 -6.64 19.54
C ASP A 51 5.54 -6.12 20.22
N LYS A 52 5.05 -4.99 19.74
CA LYS A 52 3.83 -4.34 20.22
C LYS A 52 2.61 -5.23 20.06
N LYS A 53 2.51 -5.93 18.92
CA LYS A 53 1.37 -6.80 18.58
C LYS A 53 1.25 -7.99 19.55
N ALA A 54 2.37 -8.66 19.82
CA ALA A 54 2.40 -9.76 20.80
C ALA A 54 2.10 -9.27 22.21
N THR A 55 2.60 -8.09 22.60
CA THR A 55 2.35 -7.48 23.91
C THR A 55 0.87 -7.12 24.05
N MET A 56 0.27 -6.48 23.06
CA MET A 56 -1.14 -6.11 23.02
C MET A 56 -2.05 -7.34 23.10
N THR A 57 -1.75 -8.40 22.32
CA THR A 57 -2.49 -9.66 22.38
C THR A 57 -2.54 -10.23 23.80
N GLY A 58 -1.42 -10.18 24.52
CA GLY A 58 -1.37 -10.64 25.91
C GLY A 58 -2.17 -9.78 26.89
N LEU A 59 -2.13 -8.46 26.73
CA LEU A 59 -2.84 -7.50 27.58
C LEU A 59 -4.36 -7.53 27.36
N LEU A 60 -4.81 -7.58 26.11
CA LEU A 60 -6.24 -7.63 25.78
C LEU A 60 -6.91 -8.90 26.31
N GLN A 61 -6.20 -10.04 26.33
CA GLN A 61 -6.70 -11.28 26.94
C GLN A 61 -6.84 -11.22 28.47
N ALA A 62 -6.18 -10.27 29.12
CA ALA A 62 -6.28 -10.07 30.57
C ALA A 62 -7.51 -9.25 31.00
N VAL A 63 -8.25 -8.70 30.02
CA VAL A 63 -9.49 -7.92 30.27
C VAL A 63 -10.68 -8.74 29.81
N PRO A 64 -11.59 -9.15 30.72
CA PRO A 64 -12.79 -9.91 30.36
C PRO A 64 -13.76 -9.02 29.52
N ASN A 65 -14.42 -9.64 28.57
CA ASN A 65 -15.43 -8.95 27.76
C ASN A 65 -16.76 -8.86 28.54
N THR A 66 -16.85 -7.87 29.42
CA THR A 66 -18.05 -7.57 30.22
C THR A 66 -18.43 -6.08 30.10
N PRO A 67 -19.67 -5.70 30.37
CA PRO A 67 -20.10 -4.29 30.27
C PRO A 67 -19.32 -3.33 31.18
N GLU A 68 -18.73 -3.84 32.24
CA GLU A 68 -17.95 -3.07 33.22
C GLU A 68 -16.47 -2.89 32.79
N SER A 69 -16.05 -3.64 31.79
CA SER A 69 -14.66 -3.57 31.31
C SER A 69 -14.43 -2.36 30.42
N MET A 70 -13.28 -1.72 30.57
CA MET A 70 -12.90 -0.56 29.76
C MET A 70 -11.43 -0.66 29.37
N ILE A 71 -11.15 -0.44 28.09
CA ILE A 71 -9.78 -0.36 27.55
C ILE A 71 -9.61 0.98 26.88
N ILE A 72 -8.63 1.76 27.36
CA ILE A 72 -8.24 3.04 26.77
C ILE A 72 -6.83 2.87 26.23
N ILE A 73 -6.65 3.22 24.98
CA ILE A 73 -5.35 3.25 24.30
C ILE A 73 -5.15 4.66 23.77
N GLU A 74 -4.08 5.31 24.19
CA GLU A 74 -3.77 6.65 23.71
C GLU A 74 -2.29 6.76 23.32
N SER A 75 -2.01 7.60 22.36
CA SER A 75 -0.66 7.96 21.95
C SER A 75 -0.70 9.20 21.06
N THR A 76 0.39 9.97 21.08
CA THR A 76 0.75 10.76 19.90
C THR A 76 1.21 9.81 18.80
N ALA A 77 1.06 10.24 17.55
CA ALA A 77 1.43 9.38 16.43
C ALA A 77 2.96 9.29 16.28
N ASN A 78 3.45 8.11 15.92
CA ASN A 78 4.87 7.89 15.64
C ASN A 78 5.00 7.06 14.35
N GLY A 79 4.76 7.70 13.21
CA GLY A 79 4.79 7.03 11.91
C GLY A 79 3.64 6.04 11.67
N TYR A 80 3.85 5.14 10.72
CA TYR A 80 2.88 4.11 10.31
C TYR A 80 3.13 2.78 11.03
N GLU A 81 3.02 2.78 12.36
CA GLU A 81 3.25 1.62 13.20
C GLU A 81 1.95 0.92 13.63
N TYR A 82 2.08 -0.09 14.50
CA TYR A 82 0.96 -0.88 15.03
C TYR A 82 -0.21 -0.02 15.60
N PHE A 83 0.09 1.13 16.21
CA PHE A 83 -0.94 2.06 16.67
C PHE A 83 -1.75 2.63 15.49
N LYS A 84 -1.08 2.93 14.36
CA LYS A 84 -1.75 3.37 13.14
C LYS A 84 -2.62 2.26 12.54
N GLU A 85 -2.14 1.01 12.50
CA GLU A 85 -2.94 -0.13 12.04
C GLU A 85 -4.22 -0.27 12.87
N MET A 86 -4.10 -0.17 14.20
CA MET A 86 -5.24 -0.20 15.11
C MET A 86 -6.21 0.96 14.87
N TRP A 87 -5.69 2.16 14.65
CA TRP A 87 -6.49 3.34 14.33
C TRP A 87 -7.26 3.16 13.03
N ASP A 88 -6.60 2.71 11.96
CA ASP A 88 -7.24 2.51 10.65
C ASP A 88 -8.33 1.42 10.72
N SER A 89 -8.05 0.30 11.40
CA SER A 89 -9.05 -0.73 11.64
C SER A 89 -10.24 -0.22 12.46
N ALA A 90 -10.02 0.67 13.43
CA ALA A 90 -11.09 1.28 14.21
C ALA A 90 -11.95 2.24 13.34
N VAL A 91 -11.31 3.06 12.52
CA VAL A 91 -11.98 3.96 11.56
C VAL A 91 -12.79 3.18 10.54
N ALA A 92 -12.25 2.04 10.06
CA ALA A 92 -12.93 1.14 9.13
C ALA A 92 -14.06 0.30 9.78
N GLY A 93 -14.16 0.28 11.13
CA GLY A 93 -15.11 -0.57 11.85
C GLY A 93 -14.73 -2.05 11.88
N GLU A 94 -13.47 -2.37 11.66
CA GLU A 94 -12.93 -3.74 11.64
C GLU A 94 -12.55 -4.26 13.03
N ASN A 95 -12.57 -3.39 14.04
CA ASN A 95 -12.38 -3.75 15.44
C ASN A 95 -13.39 -3.01 16.34
N ASP A 96 -13.46 -3.40 17.62
CA ASP A 96 -14.43 -2.85 18.58
C ASP A 96 -13.99 -1.53 19.24
N PHE A 97 -12.87 -0.95 18.84
CA PHE A 97 -12.40 0.32 19.40
C PHE A 97 -13.11 1.51 18.74
N TYR A 98 -13.47 2.48 19.56
CA TYR A 98 -13.99 3.78 19.10
C TYR A 98 -12.81 4.73 18.84
N PRO A 99 -12.57 5.19 17.57
CA PRO A 99 -11.48 6.12 17.29
C PRO A 99 -11.87 7.54 17.76
N LEU A 100 -11.07 8.10 18.65
CA LEU A 100 -11.21 9.47 19.11
C LEU A 100 -9.93 10.25 18.80
N PHE A 101 -10.04 11.27 17.99
CA PHE A 101 -8.94 12.20 17.69
C PHE A 101 -9.23 13.55 18.34
N VAL A 102 -8.21 14.16 18.93
CA VAL A 102 -8.28 15.52 19.50
C VAL A 102 -7.21 16.37 18.85
N GLY A 103 -7.62 17.29 17.98
CA GLY A 103 -6.74 18.24 17.33
C GLY A 103 -6.35 19.40 18.27
N TRP A 104 -5.17 19.98 18.06
CA TRP A 104 -4.73 21.13 18.86
C TRP A 104 -5.70 22.32 18.80
N ASN A 105 -6.44 22.45 17.71
CA ASN A 105 -7.43 23.50 17.51
C ASN A 105 -8.68 23.35 18.38
N GLU A 106 -8.88 22.20 19.01
CA GLU A 106 -10.01 21.91 19.89
C GLU A 106 -9.73 22.27 21.35
N LEU A 107 -8.49 22.60 21.68
CA LEU A 107 -8.04 22.90 23.04
C LEU A 107 -7.80 24.41 23.22
N ASP A 108 -8.52 25.02 24.14
CA ASP A 108 -8.47 26.47 24.42
C ASP A 108 -7.07 26.96 24.85
N GLU A 109 -6.26 26.09 25.42
CA GLU A 109 -4.89 26.41 25.89
C GLU A 109 -3.93 26.71 24.74
N TYR A 110 -4.22 26.25 23.51
CA TYR A 110 -3.40 26.48 22.33
C TYR A 110 -3.77 27.78 21.61
N SER A 111 -3.82 28.85 22.36
CA SER A 111 -4.10 30.21 21.86
C SER A 111 -3.21 31.24 22.52
N MET A 112 -2.89 32.31 21.82
CA MET A 112 -2.10 33.46 22.30
C MET A 112 -2.65 34.78 21.75
N PRO A 113 -2.53 35.89 22.49
CA PRO A 113 -3.01 37.18 22.01
C PRO A 113 -2.49 37.52 20.61
N TYR A 114 -3.38 37.91 19.72
CA TYR A 114 -3.01 38.30 18.36
C TYR A 114 -2.12 39.53 18.32
N THR A 115 -1.00 39.46 17.57
CA THR A 115 0.04 40.50 17.54
C THR A 115 0.06 41.33 16.26
N GLY A 116 -0.94 41.19 15.38
CA GLY A 116 -1.08 42.08 14.21
C GLY A 116 -0.21 41.70 13.00
N PHE A 117 -0.04 40.42 12.70
CA PHE A 117 0.69 39.94 11.51
C PHE A 117 -0.24 39.70 10.31
N THR A 118 0.32 39.72 9.09
CA THR A 118 -0.39 39.30 7.89
C THR A 118 -0.35 37.77 7.75
N LEU A 119 -1.49 37.15 7.45
CA LEU A 119 -1.58 35.72 7.20
C LEU A 119 -0.93 35.36 5.86
N THR A 120 -0.26 34.22 5.83
CA THR A 120 0.15 33.57 4.57
C THR A 120 -1.05 32.88 3.91
N GLN A 121 -0.92 32.50 2.64
CA GLN A 121 -2.02 31.80 1.96
C GLN A 121 -2.36 30.48 2.67
N ASP A 122 -1.35 29.70 3.06
CA ASP A 122 -1.54 28.45 3.82
C ASP A 122 -2.30 28.64 5.14
N GLU A 123 -2.06 29.78 5.83
CA GLU A 123 -2.78 30.09 7.07
C GLU A 123 -4.22 30.55 6.82
N ILE A 124 -4.47 31.21 5.70
CA ILE A 124 -5.83 31.54 5.26
C ILE A 124 -6.61 30.26 5.00
N ASP A 125 -6.02 29.32 4.21
CA ASP A 125 -6.63 28.06 3.87
C ASP A 125 -6.90 27.20 5.12
N LEU A 126 -5.94 27.11 6.05
CA LEU A 126 -6.10 26.45 7.34
C LEU A 126 -7.20 27.08 8.18
N LYS A 127 -7.22 28.42 8.24
CA LYS A 127 -8.21 29.18 8.98
C LYS A 127 -9.63 28.91 8.46
N GLU A 128 -9.80 28.89 7.16
CA GLU A 128 -11.09 28.62 6.53
C GLU A 128 -11.52 27.16 6.71
N LYS A 129 -10.62 26.23 6.50
CA LYS A 129 -10.90 24.78 6.57
C LYS A 129 -11.25 24.32 7.98
N TYR A 130 -10.53 24.80 9.00
CA TYR A 130 -10.66 24.33 10.38
C TYR A 130 -11.23 25.38 11.33
N HIS A 131 -11.72 26.53 10.80
CA HIS A 131 -12.34 27.63 11.56
C HIS A 131 -11.44 28.21 12.65
N LEU A 132 -10.12 28.27 12.39
CA LEU A 132 -9.14 28.75 13.38
C LEU A 132 -9.31 30.25 13.69
N THR A 133 -9.05 30.59 14.94
CA THR A 133 -8.98 31.99 15.37
C THR A 133 -7.59 32.60 15.06
N LEU A 134 -7.47 33.93 15.12
CA LEU A 134 -6.19 34.61 14.97
C LEU A 134 -5.25 34.31 16.14
N GLU A 135 -5.81 34.12 17.32
CA GLU A 135 -5.14 33.75 18.56
C GLU A 135 -4.52 32.35 18.46
N GLN A 136 -5.22 31.39 17.88
CA GLN A 136 -4.72 30.03 17.60
C GLN A 136 -3.59 30.07 16.56
N LEU A 137 -3.71 30.85 15.50
CA LEU A 137 -2.65 31.03 14.50
C LEU A 137 -1.43 31.73 15.08
N THR A 138 -1.63 32.65 16.07
CA THR A 138 -0.52 33.29 16.80
C THR A 138 0.25 32.25 17.62
N TRP A 139 -0.47 31.42 18.36
CA TRP A 139 0.12 30.31 19.12
C TRP A 139 0.83 29.31 18.20
N ARG A 140 0.24 28.94 17.09
CA ARG A 140 0.84 28.02 16.09
C ARG A 140 2.18 28.55 15.60
N ARG A 141 2.29 29.82 15.20
CA ARG A 141 3.56 30.46 14.80
C ARG A 141 4.59 30.43 15.91
N TRP A 142 4.15 30.76 17.12
CA TRP A 142 5.02 30.73 18.28
C TRP A 142 5.55 29.32 18.56
N CYS A 143 4.68 28.31 18.53
CA CYS A 143 5.04 26.94 18.80
C CYS A 143 6.01 26.40 17.74
N ILE A 144 5.74 26.62 16.45
CA ILE A 144 6.65 26.22 15.34
C ILE A 144 8.04 26.79 15.56
N LYS A 145 8.12 28.08 15.92
CA LYS A 145 9.38 28.78 16.12
C LYS A 145 10.15 28.29 17.34
N ASN A 146 9.49 28.14 18.47
CA ASN A 146 10.15 27.94 19.76
C ASN A 146 10.24 26.47 20.19
N ASN A 147 9.20 25.67 19.91
CA ASN A 147 9.13 24.28 20.35
C ASN A 147 9.54 23.30 19.24
N CYS A 148 9.34 23.67 17.99
CA CYS A 148 9.59 22.78 16.83
C CYS A 148 10.76 23.27 15.96
N SER A 149 11.65 24.11 16.46
CA SER A 149 12.88 24.53 15.75
C SER A 149 12.67 25.14 14.36
N ASN A 150 11.53 25.80 14.11
CA ASN A 150 11.02 26.22 12.80
C ASN A 150 10.68 25.08 11.83
N ASP A 151 10.53 23.87 12.30
CA ASP A 151 10.10 22.74 11.50
C ASP A 151 8.57 22.56 11.60
N ILE A 152 7.89 22.82 10.49
CA ILE A 152 6.44 22.67 10.38
C ILE A 152 6.00 21.20 10.40
N ASN A 153 6.85 20.27 9.95
CA ASN A 153 6.53 18.85 9.98
C ASN A 153 6.60 18.31 11.41
N GLN A 154 7.60 18.77 12.18
CA GLN A 154 7.65 18.46 13.61
C GLN A 154 6.41 19.02 14.34
N PHE A 155 5.99 20.26 14.00
CA PHE A 155 4.75 20.81 14.57
C PHE A 155 3.54 19.94 14.24
N LYS A 156 3.38 19.53 12.99
CA LYS A 156 2.26 18.67 12.55
C LYS A 156 2.25 17.31 13.23
N GLN A 157 3.41 16.78 13.59
CA GLN A 157 3.53 15.52 14.31
C GLN A 157 3.11 15.65 15.78
N GLU A 158 3.62 16.68 16.47
CA GLU A 158 3.38 16.89 17.90
C GLU A 158 2.00 17.52 18.18
N TYR A 159 1.55 18.38 17.27
CA TYR A 159 0.30 19.15 17.35
C TYR A 159 -0.49 19.02 16.05
N PRO A 160 -0.98 17.80 15.73
CA PRO A 160 -1.75 17.62 14.51
C PRO A 160 -3.12 18.25 14.60
N ILE A 161 -3.64 18.71 13.46
CA ILE A 161 -5.00 19.25 13.34
C ILE A 161 -5.99 18.20 12.82
N CYS A 162 -5.49 17.12 12.24
CA CYS A 162 -6.28 15.98 11.77
C CYS A 162 -5.45 14.69 11.87
N PRO A 163 -6.10 13.51 11.87
CA PRO A 163 -5.40 12.24 11.96
C PRO A 163 -4.33 12.03 10.88
N GLU A 164 -4.61 12.52 9.66
CA GLU A 164 -3.68 12.38 8.53
C GLU A 164 -2.35 13.11 8.78
N GLU A 165 -2.39 14.28 9.44
CA GLU A 165 -1.17 15.00 9.83
C GLU A 165 -0.41 14.30 10.95
N ALA A 166 -1.15 13.71 11.91
CA ALA A 166 -0.56 13.05 13.08
C ALA A 166 0.37 11.90 12.67
N PHE A 167 -0.04 11.11 11.69
CA PHE A 167 0.69 9.93 11.24
C PHE A 167 1.74 10.23 10.14
N LEU A 168 2.14 11.48 9.98
CA LEU A 168 3.28 11.82 9.13
C LEU A 168 4.54 11.19 9.71
N SER A 169 5.22 10.31 8.93
CA SER A 169 6.44 9.66 9.42
C SER A 169 7.52 10.68 9.78
N THR A 170 8.29 10.40 10.82
CA THR A 170 9.42 11.21 11.28
C THR A 170 10.63 11.13 10.35
N GLY A 171 10.68 10.14 9.45
CA GLY A 171 11.75 9.94 8.48
C GLY A 171 11.65 10.86 7.26
N HIS A 172 12.78 11.04 6.56
CA HIS A 172 12.80 11.65 5.23
C HIS A 172 12.10 10.70 4.24
N CYS A 173 10.77 10.87 4.07
CA CYS A 173 10.05 10.13 3.05
C CYS A 173 10.72 10.37 1.69
N TYR A 174 10.90 9.30 0.94
CA TYR A 174 11.51 9.38 -0.38
C TYR A 174 10.62 10.13 -1.39
N PHE A 175 9.31 9.99 -1.25
CA PHE A 175 8.32 10.64 -2.10
C PHE A 175 7.76 11.92 -1.44
N ASP A 176 7.14 12.80 -2.24
CA ASP A 176 6.45 13.98 -1.72
C ASP A 176 5.19 13.59 -0.94
N LYS A 177 5.28 13.70 0.39
CA LYS A 177 4.21 13.31 1.31
C LYS A 177 2.92 14.08 1.07
N GLN A 178 3.01 15.40 0.83
CA GLN A 178 1.82 16.23 0.72
C GLN A 178 1.02 15.85 -0.52
N ASN A 179 1.69 15.62 -1.64
CA ASN A 179 1.05 15.14 -2.85
C ASN A 179 0.38 13.79 -2.65
N ILE A 180 1.06 12.85 -1.97
CA ILE A 180 0.49 11.52 -1.69
C ILE A 180 -0.73 11.62 -0.79
N ILE A 181 -0.69 12.40 0.30
CA ILE A 181 -1.82 12.56 1.22
C ILE A 181 -3.01 13.19 0.50
N ASN A 182 -2.78 14.25 -0.27
CA ASN A 182 -3.82 14.88 -1.07
C ASN A 182 -4.44 13.87 -2.04
N ARG A 183 -3.61 13.02 -2.65
CA ARG A 183 -4.10 11.99 -3.56
C ARG A 183 -4.89 10.88 -2.86
N ILE A 184 -4.48 10.40 -1.70
CA ILE A 184 -5.23 9.41 -0.91
C ILE A 184 -6.65 9.91 -0.65
N ASN A 185 -6.82 11.20 -0.32
CA ASN A 185 -8.13 11.81 -0.05
C ASN A 185 -9.01 11.95 -1.30
N THR A 186 -8.41 12.02 -2.49
CA THR A 186 -9.12 12.20 -3.77
C THR A 186 -9.15 10.96 -4.65
N ALA A 187 -8.36 9.93 -4.31
CA ALA A 187 -8.29 8.69 -5.07
C ALA A 187 -9.63 7.94 -5.03
N PRO A 188 -10.08 7.39 -6.17
CA PRO A 188 -11.35 6.69 -6.25
C PRO A 188 -11.32 5.37 -5.48
N GLU A 189 -12.49 4.87 -5.14
CA GLU A 189 -12.64 3.46 -4.78
C GLU A 189 -12.58 2.60 -6.07
N PRO A 190 -12.15 1.33 -5.96
CA PRO A 190 -12.20 0.43 -7.10
C PRO A 190 -13.65 0.20 -7.55
N LEU A 191 -13.88 0.11 -8.85
CA LEU A 191 -15.18 -0.21 -9.42
C LEU A 191 -15.64 -1.61 -8.96
N VAL A 192 -14.69 -2.53 -8.87
CA VAL A 192 -14.96 -3.92 -8.48
C VAL A 192 -13.68 -4.54 -7.90
N ARG A 193 -13.87 -5.49 -6.97
CA ARG A 193 -12.83 -6.39 -6.47
C ARG A 193 -13.18 -7.83 -6.84
N GLY A 194 -12.18 -8.67 -7.02
CA GLY A 194 -12.41 -10.07 -7.34
C GLY A 194 -11.13 -10.83 -7.63
N LYS A 195 -11.31 -11.98 -8.26
CA LYS A 195 -10.22 -12.82 -8.77
C LYS A 195 -10.63 -13.51 -10.06
N PHE A 196 -9.65 -13.99 -10.83
CA PHE A 196 -9.94 -14.82 -11.98
C PHE A 196 -10.10 -16.29 -11.57
N THR A 197 -11.15 -16.91 -12.06
CA THR A 197 -11.26 -18.37 -12.10
C THR A 197 -10.86 -18.85 -13.49
N CYS A 198 -10.08 -19.91 -13.55
CA CYS A 198 -9.62 -20.48 -14.81
C CYS A 198 -9.38 -21.97 -14.65
N TYR A 199 -9.39 -22.67 -15.78
CA TYR A 199 -9.04 -24.09 -15.87
C TYR A 199 -7.66 -24.22 -16.48
N TYR A 200 -6.79 -25.01 -15.85
CA TYR A 200 -5.47 -25.35 -16.37
C TYR A 200 -5.46 -26.83 -16.79
N ASP A 201 -5.30 -27.09 -18.10
CA ASP A 201 -5.30 -28.41 -18.68
C ASP A 201 -3.90 -29.09 -18.73
N GLY A 202 -2.92 -28.52 -18.04
CA GLY A 202 -1.51 -28.92 -18.04
C GLY A 202 -0.66 -28.21 -19.09
N ILE A 203 -1.27 -27.54 -20.08
CA ILE A 203 -0.59 -26.83 -21.17
C ILE A 203 -1.07 -25.37 -21.27
N ARG A 204 -2.36 -25.13 -21.10
CA ARG A 204 -2.99 -23.80 -21.32
C ARG A 204 -3.95 -23.44 -20.21
N ILE A 205 -4.12 -22.15 -20.02
CA ILE A 205 -5.18 -21.56 -19.19
C ILE A 205 -6.40 -21.34 -20.09
N ARG A 206 -7.56 -21.86 -19.67
CA ARG A 206 -8.84 -21.76 -20.39
C ARG A 206 -9.96 -21.34 -19.47
N ASN A 207 -11.09 -20.91 -20.04
CA ASN A 207 -12.32 -20.51 -19.33
C ASN A 207 -12.02 -19.47 -18.25
N GLN A 208 -11.34 -18.40 -18.64
CA GLN A 208 -11.00 -17.30 -17.76
C GLN A 208 -12.26 -16.47 -17.49
N LYS A 209 -12.68 -16.42 -16.23
CA LYS A 209 -13.81 -15.58 -15.80
C LYS A 209 -13.39 -14.77 -14.59
N PHE A 210 -13.69 -13.49 -14.61
CA PHE A 210 -13.53 -12.66 -13.42
C PHE A 210 -14.71 -12.94 -12.48
N LEU A 211 -14.42 -13.28 -11.24
CA LEU A 211 -15.41 -13.50 -10.19
C LEU A 211 -15.31 -12.37 -9.18
N GLU A 212 -16.37 -11.58 -9.09
CA GLU A 212 -16.47 -10.50 -8.13
C GLU A 212 -16.55 -11.04 -6.71
N GLN A 213 -15.74 -10.48 -5.82
CA GLN A 213 -15.67 -10.82 -4.40
C GLN A 213 -15.31 -9.57 -3.62
N GLU A 214 -15.99 -9.30 -2.51
CA GLU A 214 -15.79 -8.10 -1.70
C GLU A 214 -14.34 -7.95 -1.20
N GLU A 215 -13.70 -9.07 -0.82
CA GLU A 215 -12.30 -9.14 -0.41
C GLU A 215 -11.40 -9.77 -1.49
N GLY A 216 -11.69 -9.50 -2.76
CA GLY A 216 -10.89 -10.04 -3.87
C GLY A 216 -9.52 -9.37 -3.97
N GLU A 217 -8.51 -10.16 -4.35
CA GLU A 217 -7.11 -9.72 -4.44
C GLU A 217 -6.83 -8.77 -5.61
N ILE A 218 -7.75 -8.72 -6.60
CA ILE A 218 -7.65 -7.82 -7.75
C ILE A 218 -8.65 -6.70 -7.59
N LYS A 219 -8.16 -5.47 -7.61
CA LYS A 219 -8.93 -4.23 -7.63
C LYS A 219 -8.92 -3.67 -9.05
N ILE A 220 -10.09 -3.40 -9.62
CA ILE A 220 -10.24 -2.80 -10.96
C ILE A 220 -10.79 -1.38 -10.79
N TYR A 221 -10.08 -0.40 -11.32
CA TYR A 221 -10.45 1.02 -11.34
C TYR A 221 -11.01 1.48 -12.68
N GLU A 222 -10.55 0.88 -13.78
CA GLU A 222 -11.06 1.10 -15.13
C GLU A 222 -11.08 -0.24 -15.88
N TYR A 223 -12.18 -0.53 -16.58
CA TYR A 223 -12.25 -1.71 -17.45
C TYR A 223 -11.39 -1.53 -18.71
N PRO A 224 -10.93 -2.64 -19.34
CA PRO A 224 -10.14 -2.54 -20.56
C PRO A 224 -10.95 -1.92 -21.70
N GLU A 225 -10.36 -0.92 -22.33
CA GLU A 225 -10.90 -0.32 -23.55
C GLU A 225 -10.35 -1.05 -24.78
N ASN A 226 -11.19 -1.25 -25.78
CA ASN A 226 -10.78 -1.92 -27.01
C ASN A 226 -9.63 -1.18 -27.71
N ARG A 227 -8.58 -1.90 -28.08
CA ARG A 227 -7.38 -1.41 -28.76
C ARG A 227 -6.47 -0.49 -27.94
N VAL A 228 -6.69 -0.33 -26.66
CA VAL A 228 -5.76 0.35 -25.77
C VAL A 228 -4.64 -0.61 -25.35
N PRO A 229 -3.36 -0.23 -25.47
CA PRO A 229 -2.26 -1.02 -24.98
C PRO A 229 -2.12 -0.86 -23.48
N TYR A 230 -1.89 -1.97 -22.77
CA TYR A 230 -1.69 -2.00 -21.32
C TYR A 230 -0.33 -2.63 -20.97
N VAL A 231 0.16 -2.30 -19.79
CA VAL A 231 1.41 -2.81 -19.23
C VAL A 231 1.14 -3.36 -17.85
N ILE A 232 1.75 -4.46 -17.50
CA ILE A 232 1.72 -5.05 -16.15
C ILE A 232 3.15 -5.19 -15.66
N GLY A 233 3.50 -4.46 -14.61
CA GLY A 233 4.69 -4.71 -13.81
C GLY A 233 4.29 -5.33 -12.49
N GLY A 234 5.15 -6.19 -11.95
CA GLY A 234 4.87 -6.84 -10.69
C GLY A 234 6.14 -7.15 -9.91
N ASP A 235 6.00 -7.14 -8.61
CA ASP A 235 7.00 -7.60 -7.67
C ASP A 235 6.67 -9.00 -7.18
N THR A 236 7.71 -9.80 -6.94
CA THR A 236 7.57 -11.19 -6.50
C THR A 236 8.01 -11.32 -5.06
N ALA A 237 7.12 -11.86 -4.22
CA ALA A 237 7.39 -12.07 -2.81
C ALA A 237 8.68 -12.88 -2.57
N GLY A 238 9.43 -12.44 -1.56
CA GLY A 238 10.56 -13.17 -1.02
C GLY A 238 10.14 -14.23 0.00
N ASP A 239 10.60 -14.11 1.24
CA ASP A 239 10.26 -15.05 2.31
C ASP A 239 9.00 -14.64 3.09
N GLY A 240 7.99 -15.49 3.02
CA GLY A 240 6.92 -15.71 4.03
C GLY A 240 5.99 -14.57 4.44
N SER A 241 6.40 -13.32 4.43
CA SER A 241 5.57 -12.16 4.82
C SER A 241 5.27 -11.21 3.66
N ASP A 242 6.02 -11.30 2.56
CA ASP A 242 5.93 -10.38 1.43
C ASP A 242 4.73 -10.70 0.54
N PHE A 243 4.29 -9.71 -0.21
CA PHE A 243 3.17 -9.85 -1.13
C PHE A 243 3.63 -9.99 -2.58
N PHE A 244 2.93 -10.84 -3.32
CA PHE A 244 2.99 -10.81 -4.77
C PHE A 244 2.10 -9.68 -5.27
N THR A 245 2.68 -8.74 -6.01
CA THR A 245 1.95 -7.57 -6.52
C THR A 245 2.02 -7.47 -8.03
N ALA A 246 0.99 -6.87 -8.64
CA ALA A 246 1.01 -6.49 -10.05
C ALA A 246 0.14 -5.26 -10.28
N HIS A 247 0.65 -4.31 -11.07
CA HIS A 247 -0.06 -3.08 -11.43
C HIS A 247 -0.31 -3.04 -12.92
N VAL A 248 -1.55 -2.77 -13.31
CA VAL A 248 -1.92 -2.57 -14.70
C VAL A 248 -1.96 -1.08 -15.01
N ILE A 249 -1.20 -0.66 -16.01
CA ILE A 249 -1.12 0.72 -16.46
C ILE A 249 -1.69 0.83 -17.88
N ASN A 250 -2.63 1.75 -18.08
CA ASN A 250 -3.05 2.19 -19.41
C ASN A 250 -1.87 2.91 -20.06
N ASN A 251 -1.32 2.36 -21.14
CA ASN A 251 -0.09 2.88 -21.73
C ASN A 251 -0.28 4.18 -22.51
N ILE A 252 -1.52 4.61 -22.74
CA ILE A 252 -1.83 5.91 -23.36
C ILE A 252 -1.84 7.00 -22.29
N THR A 253 -2.67 6.82 -21.26
CA THR A 253 -2.93 7.85 -20.24
C THR A 253 -1.93 7.83 -19.08
N GLY A 254 -1.21 6.74 -18.89
CA GLY A 254 -0.37 6.50 -17.71
C GLY A 254 -1.14 6.09 -16.47
N LYS A 255 -2.47 6.01 -16.52
CA LYS A 255 -3.28 5.66 -15.34
C LYS A 255 -3.10 4.21 -14.91
N GLN A 256 -3.01 4.01 -13.62
CA GLN A 256 -3.14 2.72 -12.95
C GLN A 256 -4.61 2.29 -13.00
N VAL A 257 -4.92 1.23 -13.74
CA VAL A 257 -6.31 0.80 -13.99
C VAL A 257 -6.71 -0.44 -13.20
N ALA A 258 -5.73 -1.24 -12.74
CA ALA A 258 -5.98 -2.34 -11.83
C ALA A 258 -4.74 -2.66 -10.99
N VAL A 259 -4.97 -3.28 -9.83
CA VAL A 259 -3.92 -3.73 -8.91
C VAL A 259 -4.26 -5.13 -8.42
N LEU A 260 -3.27 -6.01 -8.43
CA LEU A 260 -3.31 -7.30 -7.77
C LEU A 260 -2.36 -7.27 -6.59
N LYS A 261 -2.82 -7.73 -5.42
CA LYS A 261 -2.01 -7.97 -4.23
C LYS A 261 -2.46 -9.25 -3.56
N GLN A 262 -1.55 -10.19 -3.36
CA GLN A 262 -1.85 -11.47 -2.71
C GLN A 262 -0.65 -12.02 -1.95
N GLN A 263 -0.92 -12.90 -0.98
CA GLN A 263 0.08 -13.58 -0.14
C GLN A 263 0.13 -15.08 -0.39
N TYR A 264 -0.39 -15.55 -1.52
CA TYR A 264 -0.44 -16.97 -1.87
C TYR A 264 0.91 -17.51 -2.37
N ASN A 265 0.84 -18.53 -3.20
CA ASN A 265 2.00 -19.11 -3.85
C ASN A 265 2.17 -18.58 -5.28
N GLU A 266 3.36 -18.75 -5.81
CA GLU A 266 3.73 -18.32 -7.16
C GLU A 266 2.85 -18.93 -8.26
N ILE A 267 2.31 -20.12 -8.06
CA ILE A 267 1.48 -20.83 -9.04
C ILE A 267 0.16 -20.08 -9.25
N GLU A 268 -0.48 -19.66 -8.16
CA GLU A 268 -1.72 -18.88 -8.23
C GLU A 268 -1.46 -17.48 -8.74
N TYR A 269 -0.38 -16.85 -8.30
CA TYR A 269 0.04 -15.54 -8.81
C TYR A 269 0.18 -15.53 -10.33
N VAL A 270 0.88 -16.51 -10.89
CA VAL A 270 1.04 -16.61 -12.36
C VAL A 270 -0.28 -16.74 -13.08
N LYS A 271 -1.22 -17.55 -12.54
CA LYS A 271 -2.56 -17.70 -13.15
C LYS A 271 -3.32 -16.38 -13.15
N GLN A 272 -3.31 -15.68 -12.02
CA GLN A 272 -3.99 -14.38 -11.89
C GLN A 272 -3.38 -13.33 -12.80
N VAL A 273 -2.04 -13.22 -12.85
CA VAL A 273 -1.34 -12.28 -13.75
C VAL A 273 -1.54 -12.63 -15.22
N TYR A 274 -1.53 -13.92 -15.59
CA TYR A 274 -1.84 -14.35 -16.94
C TYR A 274 -3.25 -13.92 -17.35
N CYS A 275 -4.25 -14.24 -16.53
CA CYS A 275 -5.64 -13.89 -16.81
C CYS A 275 -5.84 -12.36 -16.86
N LEU A 276 -5.24 -11.63 -15.93
CA LEU A 276 -5.26 -10.17 -15.89
C LEU A 276 -4.65 -9.56 -17.15
N GLY A 277 -3.52 -10.12 -17.62
CA GLY A 277 -2.87 -9.67 -18.85
C GLY A 277 -3.72 -9.95 -20.10
N MET A 278 -4.37 -11.09 -20.18
CA MET A 278 -5.31 -11.42 -21.27
C MET A 278 -6.52 -10.50 -21.23
N PHE A 279 -7.09 -10.26 -20.06
CA PHE A 279 -8.22 -9.35 -19.86
C PHE A 279 -7.89 -7.92 -20.32
N TYR A 280 -6.69 -7.42 -20.05
CA TYR A 280 -6.21 -6.12 -20.50
C TYR A 280 -5.49 -6.20 -21.86
N ASN A 281 -6.16 -6.73 -22.88
CA ASN A 281 -5.73 -6.74 -24.29
C ASN A 281 -4.33 -7.33 -24.53
N CYS A 282 -3.98 -8.43 -23.89
CA CYS A 282 -2.62 -9.01 -23.93
C CYS A 282 -1.56 -8.00 -23.49
N ALA A 283 -1.74 -7.41 -22.32
CA ALA A 283 -0.81 -6.44 -21.75
C ALA A 283 0.64 -6.92 -21.79
N LEU A 284 1.59 -5.99 -21.91
CA LEU A 284 3.00 -6.33 -21.74
C LEU A 284 3.27 -6.67 -20.27
N ILE A 285 3.71 -7.90 -19.97
CA ILE A 285 4.00 -8.32 -18.60
C ILE A 285 5.51 -8.32 -18.34
N GLY A 286 5.95 -7.60 -17.30
CA GLY A 286 7.31 -7.63 -16.78
C GLY A 286 7.33 -7.83 -15.28
N LEU A 287 7.56 -9.06 -14.83
CA LEU A 287 7.66 -9.41 -13.42
C LEU A 287 9.11 -9.36 -12.95
N GLU A 288 9.33 -9.01 -11.70
CA GLU A 288 10.64 -9.08 -11.08
C GLU A 288 11.16 -10.51 -11.00
N ASN A 289 12.48 -10.70 -11.19
CA ASN A 289 13.16 -11.99 -11.20
C ASN A 289 14.22 -12.13 -10.12
N ASN A 290 14.18 -11.32 -9.07
CA ASN A 290 15.27 -11.30 -8.09
C ASN A 290 15.18 -12.47 -7.11
N PHE A 291 13.99 -12.75 -6.59
CA PHE A 291 13.77 -13.84 -5.65
C PHE A 291 13.40 -15.13 -6.37
N SER A 292 12.50 -15.04 -7.34
CA SER A 292 12.06 -16.20 -8.09
C SER A 292 12.00 -15.91 -9.59
N THR A 293 12.50 -16.86 -10.38
CA THR A 293 12.34 -16.86 -11.84
C THR A 293 11.11 -17.64 -12.29
N TYR A 294 10.46 -18.39 -11.38
CA TYR A 294 9.36 -19.26 -11.70
C TYR A 294 8.17 -18.53 -12.38
N PRO A 295 7.68 -17.37 -11.88
CA PRO A 295 6.57 -16.68 -12.51
C PRO A 295 6.84 -16.33 -13.97
N THR A 296 8.01 -15.80 -14.27
CA THR A 296 8.39 -15.42 -15.64
C THR A 296 8.55 -16.66 -16.53
N GLN A 297 9.20 -17.72 -16.05
CA GLN A 297 9.37 -18.97 -16.81
C GLN A 297 8.02 -19.64 -17.07
N LYS A 298 7.13 -19.63 -16.09
CA LYS A 298 5.80 -20.23 -16.23
C LYS A 298 4.93 -19.48 -17.24
N LEU A 299 5.00 -18.15 -17.29
CA LEU A 299 4.36 -17.37 -18.37
C LEU A 299 4.88 -17.75 -19.75
N MET A 300 6.18 -18.07 -19.89
CA MET A 300 6.77 -18.55 -21.15
C MET A 300 6.24 -19.94 -21.51
N GLU A 301 6.18 -20.89 -20.56
CA GLU A 301 5.62 -22.23 -20.77
C GLU A 301 4.14 -22.16 -21.18
N LEU A 302 3.37 -21.23 -20.61
CA LEU A 302 1.99 -20.96 -20.96
C LEU A 302 1.84 -20.23 -22.30
N ASN A 303 2.95 -19.91 -22.98
CA ASN A 303 3.00 -19.15 -24.22
C ASN A 303 2.30 -17.78 -24.13
N TYR A 304 2.45 -17.08 -22.99
CA TYR A 304 1.92 -15.72 -22.90
C TYR A 304 2.60 -14.82 -23.95
N PRO A 305 1.83 -14.14 -24.82
CA PRO A 305 2.38 -13.59 -26.06
C PRO A 305 3.23 -12.33 -25.89
N ASN A 306 3.13 -11.63 -24.77
CA ASN A 306 3.69 -10.27 -24.62
C ASN A 306 4.41 -10.10 -23.29
N GLN A 307 5.64 -10.59 -23.22
CA GLN A 307 6.48 -10.49 -22.03
C GLN A 307 7.62 -9.50 -22.24
N TYR A 308 7.97 -8.76 -21.18
CA TYR A 308 9.10 -7.85 -21.15
C TYR A 308 10.41 -8.60 -21.32
N VAL A 309 11.27 -8.10 -22.23
CA VAL A 309 12.54 -8.72 -22.60
C VAL A 309 13.70 -7.78 -22.29
N ARG A 310 14.63 -8.24 -21.49
CA ARG A 310 15.93 -7.58 -21.28
C ARG A 310 16.95 -8.02 -22.31
N LYS A 311 17.77 -7.10 -22.78
CA LYS A 311 18.97 -7.42 -23.54
C LYS A 311 20.12 -7.64 -22.55
N LYS A 312 20.65 -8.85 -22.49
CA LYS A 312 21.86 -9.17 -21.72
C LYS A 312 23.03 -9.25 -22.68
N GLU A 313 24.04 -8.41 -22.44
CA GLU A 313 25.27 -8.46 -23.19
C GLU A 313 26.09 -9.70 -22.74
N ASP A 314 26.34 -10.65 -23.66
CA ASP A 314 27.25 -11.74 -23.40
C ASP A 314 28.68 -11.21 -23.66
N GLN A 315 29.40 -10.94 -22.58
CA GLN A 315 30.75 -10.38 -22.61
C GLN A 315 31.77 -11.28 -23.34
N TYR A 316 31.45 -12.58 -23.55
CA TYR A 316 32.35 -13.53 -24.21
C TYR A 316 32.14 -13.64 -25.72
N ASN A 317 30.93 -13.43 -26.21
CA ASN A 317 30.58 -13.69 -27.60
C ASN A 317 30.11 -12.48 -28.40
N ASN A 318 30.06 -11.28 -27.83
CA ASN A 318 29.44 -10.08 -28.43
C ASN A 318 27.98 -10.33 -28.96
N LYS A 319 27.28 -11.27 -28.35
CA LYS A 319 25.88 -11.58 -28.68
C LYS A 319 24.94 -11.10 -27.56
N TYR A 320 23.84 -10.50 -27.95
CA TYR A 320 22.78 -10.16 -27.01
C TYR A 320 21.90 -11.39 -26.75
N GLU A 321 21.89 -11.86 -25.52
CA GLU A 321 20.95 -12.89 -25.08
C GLU A 321 19.66 -12.23 -24.56
N LYS A 322 18.51 -12.72 -25.00
CA LYS A 322 17.20 -12.26 -24.52
C LYS A 322 16.87 -12.93 -23.21
N SER A 323 16.63 -12.15 -22.17
CA SER A 323 16.18 -12.64 -20.87
C SER A 323 14.84 -12.01 -20.52
N PHE A 324 13.86 -12.82 -20.18
CA PHE A 324 12.54 -12.36 -19.80
C PHE A 324 12.48 -11.86 -18.35
N GLY A 325 11.52 -10.96 -18.07
CA GLY A 325 11.28 -10.38 -16.75
C GLY A 325 12.23 -9.24 -16.40
N PHE A 326 11.86 -8.48 -15.37
CA PHE A 326 12.61 -7.35 -14.85
C PHE A 326 13.66 -7.82 -13.83
N LYS A 327 14.77 -7.14 -13.73
CA LYS A 327 15.78 -7.40 -12.68
C LYS A 327 16.10 -6.12 -11.94
N THR A 328 15.79 -6.09 -10.66
CA THR A 328 16.16 -5.02 -9.74
C THR A 328 17.61 -5.20 -9.32
N THR A 329 18.40 -4.18 -9.52
CA THR A 329 19.83 -4.11 -9.19
C THR A 329 20.13 -2.81 -8.46
N THR A 330 21.35 -2.66 -7.95
CA THR A 330 21.84 -1.40 -7.37
C THR A 330 21.79 -0.22 -8.34
N ILE A 331 21.72 -0.48 -9.64
CA ILE A 331 21.63 0.54 -10.69
C ILE A 331 20.18 0.78 -11.09
N THR A 332 19.41 -0.27 -11.34
CA THR A 332 18.03 -0.13 -11.85
C THR A 332 17.04 0.32 -10.76
N ARG A 333 17.24 -0.08 -9.50
CA ARG A 333 16.34 0.32 -8.40
C ARG A 333 16.26 1.85 -8.20
N PRO A 334 17.38 2.58 -8.02
CA PRO A 334 17.32 4.04 -7.90
C PRO A 334 16.71 4.71 -9.13
N TYR A 335 16.96 4.16 -10.32
CA TYR A 335 16.43 4.72 -11.57
C TYR A 335 14.91 4.63 -11.64
N ILE A 336 14.33 3.43 -11.40
CA ILE A 336 12.86 3.26 -11.47
C ILE A 336 12.13 4.00 -10.34
N LEU A 337 12.76 4.11 -9.16
CA LEU A 337 12.23 4.91 -8.06
C LEU A 337 12.27 6.41 -8.36
N GLY A 338 13.32 6.89 -9.02
CA GLY A 338 13.40 8.27 -9.51
C GLY A 338 12.30 8.59 -10.52
N GLN A 339 12.04 7.69 -11.48
CA GLN A 339 10.92 7.84 -12.42
C GLN A 339 9.56 7.88 -11.69
N LEU A 340 9.36 7.05 -10.66
CA LEU A 340 8.13 7.09 -9.87
C LEU A 340 8.02 8.37 -9.05
N GLN A 341 9.15 8.90 -8.54
CA GLN A 341 9.18 10.19 -7.84
C GLN A 341 8.76 11.35 -8.75
N GLU A 342 9.21 11.37 -10.00
CA GLU A 342 8.75 12.36 -11.00
C GLU A 342 7.23 12.27 -11.22
N ILE A 343 6.66 11.06 -11.30
CA ILE A 343 5.21 10.87 -11.43
C ILE A 343 4.47 11.40 -10.20
N VAL A 344 4.98 11.17 -9.00
CA VAL A 344 4.38 11.71 -7.76
C VAL A 344 4.40 13.23 -7.71
N LEU A 345 5.44 13.85 -8.26
CA LEU A 345 5.54 15.32 -8.31
C LEU A 345 4.63 15.94 -9.38
N ASP A 346 4.63 15.36 -10.59
CA ASP A 346 4.07 16.02 -11.76
C ASP A 346 2.66 15.53 -12.15
N SER A 347 2.30 14.30 -11.77
CA SER A 347 1.09 13.64 -12.27
C SER A 347 0.54 12.56 -11.35
N ILE A 348 0.55 12.79 -10.05
CA ILE A 348 0.11 11.79 -9.04
C ILE A 348 -1.31 11.26 -9.26
N ASP A 349 -2.16 12.01 -9.96
CA ASP A 349 -3.54 11.63 -10.28
C ASP A 349 -3.65 10.34 -11.11
N VAL A 350 -2.57 9.91 -11.74
CA VAL A 350 -2.53 8.63 -12.47
C VAL A 350 -2.51 7.42 -11.55
N ILE A 351 -2.10 7.58 -10.28
CA ILE A 351 -2.09 6.51 -9.28
C ILE A 351 -3.47 6.45 -8.61
N GLN A 352 -4.16 5.30 -8.70
CA GLN A 352 -5.54 5.16 -8.24
C GLN A 352 -5.65 4.41 -6.91
N ASP A 353 -4.75 3.44 -6.64
CA ASP A 353 -4.85 2.57 -5.48
C ASP A 353 -4.35 3.23 -4.20
N LYS A 354 -5.28 3.41 -3.25
CA LYS A 354 -4.98 4.02 -1.94
C LYS A 354 -3.97 3.22 -1.12
N GLU A 355 -3.96 1.90 -1.26
CA GLU A 355 -3.04 1.04 -0.53
C GLU A 355 -1.60 1.23 -1.02
N THR A 356 -1.40 1.32 -2.33
CA THR A 356 -0.10 1.67 -2.93
C THR A 356 0.37 3.06 -2.45
N LEU A 357 -0.53 4.05 -2.44
CA LEU A 357 -0.20 5.40 -1.95
C LEU A 357 0.19 5.39 -0.46
N ARG A 358 -0.48 4.60 0.39
CA ARG A 358 -0.14 4.46 1.81
C ARG A 358 1.23 3.80 1.99
N GLU A 359 1.55 2.78 1.22
CA GLU A 359 2.86 2.14 1.25
C GLU A 359 3.98 3.12 0.86
N MET A 360 3.75 3.97 -0.15
CA MET A 360 4.71 5.00 -0.55
C MET A 360 5.01 6.01 0.57
N LEU A 361 4.10 6.25 1.52
CA LEU A 361 4.34 7.11 2.68
C LEU A 361 5.37 6.52 3.65
N THR A 362 5.49 5.19 3.71
CA THR A 362 6.46 4.49 4.56
C THR A 362 7.81 4.27 3.87
N PHE A 363 7.96 4.77 2.64
CA PHE A 363 9.20 4.65 1.88
C PHE A 363 10.16 5.77 2.25
N ILE A 364 11.27 5.43 2.88
CA ILE A 364 12.22 6.39 3.45
C ILE A 364 13.60 6.29 2.80
N VAL A 365 14.39 7.33 2.98
CA VAL A 365 15.84 7.28 2.69
C VAL A 365 16.56 6.95 3.98
N ASN A 366 17.19 5.77 4.04
CA ASN A 366 17.94 5.33 5.21
C ASN A 366 19.25 6.13 5.40
N GLU A 367 19.94 5.95 6.52
CA GLU A 367 21.21 6.62 6.85
C GLU A 367 22.32 6.40 5.79
N LYS A 368 22.23 5.36 4.98
CA LYS A 368 23.16 5.05 3.88
C LYS A 368 22.75 5.68 2.56
N GLY A 369 21.67 6.48 2.54
CA GLY A 369 21.14 7.10 1.32
C GLY A 369 20.37 6.14 0.40
N LYS A 370 19.96 4.94 0.89
CA LYS A 370 19.18 3.98 0.12
C LYS A 370 17.70 4.22 0.38
N ALA A 371 16.92 4.28 -0.69
CA ALA A 371 15.48 4.33 -0.63
C ALA A 371 14.91 2.92 -0.41
N GLU A 372 14.17 2.72 0.69
CA GLU A 372 13.56 1.43 1.07
C GLU A 372 12.36 1.67 1.99
N ALA A 373 11.52 0.64 2.17
CA ALA A 373 10.48 0.70 3.19
C ALA A 373 11.09 0.85 4.59
N GLU A 374 10.44 1.60 5.45
CA GLU A 374 10.79 1.70 6.86
C GLU A 374 10.71 0.31 7.53
N THR A 375 11.53 0.07 8.54
CA THR A 375 11.61 -1.25 9.19
C THR A 375 10.23 -1.70 9.70
N GLY A 376 9.81 -2.88 9.26
CA GLY A 376 8.49 -3.46 9.59
C GLY A 376 7.41 -3.18 8.54
N TYR A 377 7.73 -2.45 7.48
CA TYR A 377 6.84 -2.19 6.33
C TYR A 377 7.32 -2.91 5.08
N HIS A 378 6.40 -3.00 4.10
CA HIS A 378 6.64 -3.61 2.80
C HIS A 378 6.85 -2.53 1.73
N ASP A 379 7.54 -2.90 0.64
CA ASP A 379 7.72 -2.06 -0.55
C ASP A 379 7.21 -2.73 -1.85
N ASP A 380 6.47 -3.82 -1.70
CA ASP A 380 6.03 -4.69 -2.81
C ASP A 380 5.13 -3.97 -3.82
N LEU A 381 4.14 -3.18 -3.34
CA LEU A 381 3.27 -2.38 -4.21
C LEU A 381 4.03 -1.24 -4.87
N THR A 382 4.89 -0.55 -4.13
CA THR A 382 5.70 0.56 -4.64
C THR A 382 6.68 0.07 -5.70
N MET A 383 7.34 -1.06 -5.47
CA MET A 383 8.27 -1.66 -6.42
C MET A 383 7.55 -2.19 -7.67
N GLY A 384 6.44 -2.90 -7.50
CA GLY A 384 5.61 -3.36 -8.61
C GLY A 384 5.12 -2.21 -9.49
N LEU A 385 4.70 -1.10 -8.89
CA LEU A 385 4.29 0.10 -9.60
C LEU A 385 5.48 0.75 -10.35
N ALA A 386 6.64 0.89 -9.70
CA ALA A 386 7.85 1.44 -10.32
C ALA A 386 8.29 0.62 -11.53
N ILE A 387 8.26 -0.71 -11.43
CA ILE A 387 8.53 -1.62 -12.55
C ILE A 387 7.52 -1.39 -13.68
N SER A 388 6.22 -1.27 -13.35
CA SER A 388 5.17 -1.05 -14.34
C SER A 388 5.41 0.20 -15.19
N TYR A 389 5.78 1.30 -14.56
CA TYR A 389 6.08 2.54 -15.30
C TYR A 389 7.35 2.43 -16.13
N ASN A 390 8.38 1.77 -15.65
CA ASN A 390 9.65 1.64 -16.34
C ASN A 390 9.56 0.81 -17.63
N ILE A 391 8.79 -0.28 -17.62
CA ILE A 391 8.70 -1.18 -18.78
C ILE A 391 7.78 -0.66 -19.89
N ARG A 392 7.07 0.45 -19.69
CA ARG A 392 6.09 1.03 -20.63
C ARG A 392 6.65 1.29 -22.03
N GLU A 393 7.90 1.70 -22.14
CA GLU A 393 8.55 1.99 -23.42
C GLU A 393 8.61 0.75 -24.33
N GLN A 394 8.66 -0.46 -23.78
CA GLN A 394 8.69 -1.66 -24.58
C GLN A 394 7.31 -2.05 -25.13
N GLN A 395 6.22 -1.52 -24.57
CA GLN A 395 4.88 -1.65 -25.11
C GLN A 395 4.71 -0.67 -26.28
N THR A 396 5.29 -1.02 -27.40
CA THR A 396 5.25 -0.16 -28.60
C THR A 396 3.87 -0.11 -29.24
N PHE A 397 3.46 1.08 -29.66
CA PHE A 397 2.21 1.39 -30.37
C PHE A 397 2.10 0.78 -31.77
N LYS A 398 2.76 -0.32 -32.08
CA LYS A 398 2.69 -0.94 -33.39
C LYS A 398 1.38 -1.68 -33.58
N LYS A 399 0.31 -0.88 -33.69
CA LYS A 399 -1.05 -1.32 -34.02
C LYS A 399 -1.12 -2.14 -35.31
N PHE A 400 -0.19 -1.89 -36.25
CA PHE A 400 -0.12 -2.54 -37.56
C PHE A 400 0.70 -3.83 -37.59
N GLU A 401 1.72 -4.00 -36.76
CA GLU A 401 2.53 -5.23 -36.79
C GLU A 401 1.85 -6.42 -36.11
N ARG A 402 0.91 -6.19 -35.17
CA ARG A 402 0.15 -7.28 -34.54
C ARG A 402 -0.90 -7.86 -35.48
N GLU A 403 -1.65 -7.03 -36.18
CA GLU A 403 -2.59 -7.49 -37.21
C GLU A 403 -1.87 -8.19 -38.37
N SER A 404 -0.69 -7.70 -38.76
CA SER A 404 0.15 -8.35 -39.77
C SER A 404 0.72 -9.67 -39.29
N LYS A 405 1.30 -9.74 -38.07
CA LYS A 405 1.80 -11.00 -37.54
C LYS A 405 0.72 -12.05 -37.27
N TYR A 406 -0.46 -11.63 -36.81
CA TYR A 406 -1.58 -12.55 -36.64
C TYR A 406 -2.08 -13.08 -38.01
N LYS A 407 -2.18 -12.23 -39.04
CA LYS A 407 -2.49 -12.63 -40.41
C LYS A 407 -1.41 -13.55 -40.97
N ASP A 408 -0.13 -13.19 -40.80
CA ASP A 408 1.00 -14.00 -41.27
C ASP A 408 1.05 -15.38 -40.57
N ILE A 409 0.73 -15.44 -39.27
CA ILE A 409 0.65 -16.71 -38.52
C ILE A 409 -0.60 -17.49 -38.96
N GLN A 410 -1.75 -16.84 -39.16
CA GLN A 410 -2.95 -17.51 -39.70
C GLN A 410 -2.74 -18.03 -41.11
N GLU A 411 -2.08 -17.24 -41.98
CA GLU A 411 -1.72 -17.68 -43.32
C GLU A 411 -0.73 -18.84 -43.33
N GLN A 412 0.26 -18.83 -42.42
CA GLN A 412 1.21 -19.91 -42.24
C GLN A 412 0.53 -21.19 -41.71
N VAL A 413 -0.35 -21.04 -40.72
CA VAL A 413 -1.15 -22.15 -40.17
C VAL A 413 -2.10 -22.71 -41.23
N ASN A 414 -2.77 -21.83 -41.99
CA ASN A 414 -3.62 -22.24 -43.11
C ASN A 414 -2.86 -22.98 -44.23
N LYS A 415 -1.63 -22.53 -44.55
CA LYS A 415 -0.72 -23.22 -45.47
C LYS A 415 -0.26 -24.57 -44.98
N ILE A 416 -0.01 -24.74 -43.70
CA ILE A 416 0.49 -26.01 -43.12
C ILE A 416 -0.65 -27.04 -42.96
N PHE A 417 -1.83 -26.60 -42.57
CA PHE A 417 -2.92 -27.50 -42.20
C PHE A 417 -4.06 -27.59 -43.24
N GLY A 418 -4.01 -26.82 -44.33
CA GLY A 418 -4.92 -26.92 -45.43
C GLY A 418 -6.39 -26.72 -45.09
N LYS A 419 -6.71 -26.04 -44.04
CA LYS A 419 -8.06 -25.74 -43.55
C LYS A 419 -8.27 -24.21 -43.48
N ASN A 420 -9.40 -23.76 -44.03
CA ASN A 420 -9.94 -22.43 -43.73
C ASN A 420 -10.33 -22.41 -42.26
N ILE A 421 -9.70 -21.53 -41.49
CA ILE A 421 -9.93 -21.37 -40.04
C ILE A 421 -11.16 -20.48 -39.75
N ASP A 422 -11.99 -20.19 -40.75
CA ASP A 422 -13.26 -19.46 -40.56
C ASP A 422 -14.23 -20.15 -39.56
N ASN A 423 -13.97 -21.44 -39.20
CA ASN A 423 -14.73 -22.15 -38.18
C ASN A 423 -14.06 -22.16 -36.77
N ILE A 424 -12.94 -21.46 -36.58
CA ILE A 424 -12.29 -21.36 -35.26
C ILE A 424 -12.70 -20.06 -34.55
N GLU A 425 -13.19 -19.05 -35.29
CA GLU A 425 -13.73 -17.82 -34.69
C GLU A 425 -15.01 -18.07 -33.89
N GLU A 426 -15.82 -19.09 -34.25
CA GLU A 426 -17.03 -19.43 -33.49
C GLU A 426 -16.72 -20.06 -32.11
N ASP A 427 -15.56 -20.70 -31.93
CA ASP A 427 -15.19 -21.35 -30.65
C ASP A 427 -14.41 -20.41 -29.70
N TYR A 428 -13.95 -19.27 -30.22
CA TYR A 428 -13.28 -18.22 -29.42
C TYR A 428 -14.21 -17.03 -29.07
N GLY A 429 -15.37 -16.93 -29.71
CA GLY A 429 -16.30 -15.80 -29.60
C GLY A 429 -17.22 -15.85 -28.38
N ASP A 430 -17.50 -17.04 -27.86
CA ASP A 430 -18.51 -17.21 -26.81
C ASP A 430 -17.97 -17.19 -25.37
N ASP A 431 -16.65 -17.25 -25.18
CA ASP A 431 -16.04 -17.24 -23.85
C ASP A 431 -15.55 -15.83 -23.37
N ILE A 432 -15.68 -14.81 -24.22
CA ILE A 432 -15.45 -13.41 -23.82
C ILE A 432 -16.81 -12.71 -23.86
N VAL A 433 -17.55 -12.80 -22.77
CA VAL A 433 -18.72 -11.94 -22.56
C VAL A 433 -18.20 -10.53 -22.28
N PRO A 434 -18.49 -9.52 -23.11
CA PRO A 434 -18.26 -8.14 -22.73
C PRO A 434 -19.30 -7.80 -21.67
N PHE A 435 -18.84 -7.31 -20.54
CA PHE A 435 -19.66 -6.58 -19.58
C PHE A 435 -19.94 -5.18 -20.08
#